data_ff5f6d919758d735c9cc34c997dd647e
#
_entry.id   ff5f6d919758d735c9cc34c997dd647e
#
_cell.length_a   1.000
_cell.length_b   1.000
_cell.length_c   1.000
_cell.angle_alpha   90.00
_cell.angle_beta   90.00
_cell.angle_gamma   90.00
#
_symmetry.space_group_name_H-M   'P 1'
#
loop_
_entity.id
_entity.type
_entity.pdbx_description
1 polymer ?
#
loop_
_entity_poly.entity_id
_entity_poly.type
_entity_poly.pdbx_seq_one_letter_code
_entity_poly.pdbx_strand_id
1 'polypeptide(L)'
;PIKSKYPKWARQKYYEDSLAWATDPLYGWCNKNKKPDGTPYNLYTDGLKIHTTVDSRMQKYAEESIKEFLGGHIQQLFFKEKKGRSTAPYSTKATKAQRDSMLQKAMRLTDRYQRMKAAGASAAEIKTAFNTKVPMSVFDWEHGTKDTVLTPLDSIIYNKHFLRSGMMS
;
A
#
# COMPACT_ATOMS: atom_id res chain seq x y z
N PRO A 1 -8.04 2.16 -22.13
CA PRO A 1 -8.00 3.18 -21.06
C PRO A 1 -8.78 4.42 -21.49
N ILE A 2 -9.48 5.07 -20.53
CA ILE A 2 -10.26 6.27 -20.82
C ILE A 2 -9.42 7.48 -20.45
N LYS A 3 -9.08 8.32 -21.45
CA LYS A 3 -8.22 9.51 -21.29
C LYS A 3 -8.68 10.45 -20.16
N SER A 4 -9.98 10.57 -19.92
CA SER A 4 -10.55 11.41 -18.86
C SER A 4 -10.19 10.95 -17.43
N LYS A 5 -9.79 9.68 -17.25
CA LYS A 5 -9.35 9.15 -15.95
C LYS A 5 -7.93 9.61 -15.54
N TYR A 6 -7.18 10.20 -16.49
CA TYR A 6 -5.79 10.59 -16.27
C TYR A 6 -5.67 12.10 -16.18
N PRO A 7 -5.17 12.65 -15.06
CA PRO A 7 -4.88 14.07 -14.97
C PRO A 7 -3.76 14.47 -15.95
N LYS A 8 -3.67 15.76 -16.26
CA LYS A 8 -2.68 16.26 -17.25
C LYS A 8 -1.24 15.85 -16.97
N TRP A 9 -0.87 15.70 -15.69
CA TRP A 9 0.47 15.28 -15.27
C TRP A 9 0.73 13.76 -15.45
N ALA A 10 -0.31 12.97 -15.69
CA ALA A 10 -0.19 11.51 -15.87
C ALA A 10 -0.26 11.08 -17.36
N ARG A 11 0.10 11.95 -18.30
CA ARG A 11 0.07 11.64 -19.75
C ARG A 11 0.95 10.45 -20.12
N GLN A 12 2.12 10.33 -19.48
CA GLN A 12 3.03 9.21 -19.71
C GLN A 12 2.35 7.90 -19.32
N LYS A 13 1.74 7.84 -18.14
CA LYS A 13 1.00 6.66 -17.68
C LYS A 13 -0.18 6.32 -18.59
N TYR A 14 -0.91 7.32 -19.09
CA TYR A 14 -1.97 7.07 -20.06
C TYR A 14 -1.43 6.43 -21.35
N TYR A 15 -0.29 6.89 -21.84
CA TYR A 15 0.36 6.31 -23.01
C TYR A 15 0.77 4.87 -22.75
N GLU A 16 1.44 4.59 -21.65
CA GLU A 16 1.87 3.25 -21.22
C GLU A 16 0.67 2.30 -21.07
N ASP A 17 -0.38 2.72 -20.37
CA ASP A 17 -1.61 1.95 -20.21
C ASP A 17 -2.33 1.70 -21.54
N SER A 18 -2.28 2.67 -22.46
CA SER A 18 -2.88 2.53 -23.80
C SER A 18 -2.10 1.55 -24.66
N LEU A 19 -0.77 1.60 -24.59
CA LEU A 19 0.11 0.67 -25.29
C LEU A 19 -0.08 -0.75 -24.75
N ALA A 20 -0.03 -0.92 -23.42
CA ALA A 20 -0.26 -2.21 -22.77
C ALA A 20 -1.63 -2.78 -23.11
N TRP A 21 -2.68 -1.94 -23.16
CA TRP A 21 -4.01 -2.37 -23.58
C TRP A 21 -4.02 -2.93 -25.01
N ALA A 22 -3.26 -2.32 -25.91
CA ALA A 22 -3.22 -2.75 -27.31
C ALA A 22 -2.33 -3.97 -27.57
N THR A 23 -1.22 -4.09 -26.83
CA THR A 23 -0.16 -5.06 -27.13
C THR A 23 -0.11 -6.24 -26.17
N ASP A 24 -0.54 -6.08 -24.91
CA ASP A 24 -0.52 -7.14 -23.92
C ASP A 24 -1.89 -7.82 -23.81
N PRO A 25 -2.02 -9.11 -24.17
CA PRO A 25 -3.27 -9.85 -24.06
C PRO A 25 -3.80 -9.96 -22.63
N LEU A 26 -2.92 -9.95 -21.63
CA LEU A 26 -3.28 -10.08 -20.21
C LEU A 26 -3.67 -8.74 -19.59
N TYR A 27 -3.17 -7.62 -20.12
CA TYR A 27 -3.52 -6.30 -19.60
C TYR A 27 -5.00 -6.00 -19.81
N GLY A 28 -5.73 -5.86 -18.70
CA GLY A 28 -7.18 -5.64 -18.74
C GLY A 28 -8.02 -6.85 -19.16
N TRP A 29 -7.49 -8.06 -19.01
CA TRP A 29 -8.10 -9.31 -19.44
C TRP A 29 -9.57 -9.44 -19.02
N CYS A 30 -9.91 -9.13 -17.77
CA CYS A 30 -11.28 -9.19 -17.27
C CYS A 30 -12.27 -8.26 -18.00
N ASN A 31 -11.77 -7.16 -18.59
CA ASN A 31 -12.59 -6.22 -19.36
C ASN A 31 -12.65 -6.57 -20.84
N LYS A 32 -11.57 -7.19 -21.37
CA LYS A 32 -11.51 -7.65 -22.77
C LYS A 32 -12.33 -8.91 -23.00
N ASN A 33 -12.40 -9.76 -21.98
CA ASN A 33 -13.13 -11.04 -22.03
C ASN A 33 -14.43 -10.94 -21.25
N LYS A 34 -15.44 -11.61 -21.74
CA LYS A 34 -16.78 -11.63 -21.13
C LYS A 34 -17.20 -13.05 -20.83
N LYS A 35 -18.01 -13.18 -19.80
CA LYS A 35 -18.71 -14.43 -19.48
C LYS A 35 -19.75 -14.76 -20.54
N PRO A 36 -20.28 -15.99 -20.58
CA PRO A 36 -21.36 -16.37 -21.50
C PRO A 36 -22.61 -15.51 -21.40
N ASP A 37 -22.85 -14.90 -20.23
CA ASP A 37 -23.96 -13.98 -19.97
C ASP A 37 -23.69 -12.53 -20.45
N GLY A 38 -22.52 -12.28 -21.07
CA GLY A 38 -22.11 -10.97 -21.58
C GLY A 38 -21.52 -10.02 -20.53
N THR A 39 -21.48 -10.41 -19.24
CA THR A 39 -20.86 -9.60 -18.19
C THR A 39 -19.33 -9.75 -18.16
N PRO A 40 -18.57 -8.74 -17.73
CA PRO A 40 -17.12 -8.85 -17.57
C PRO A 40 -16.78 -9.78 -16.41
N TYR A 41 -15.61 -10.43 -16.49
CA TYR A 41 -15.09 -11.21 -15.37
C TYR A 41 -14.72 -10.33 -14.19
N ASN A 42 -14.99 -10.83 -12.98
CA ASN A 42 -14.53 -10.21 -11.74
C ASN A 42 -13.39 -11.06 -11.15
N LEU A 43 -12.22 -10.45 -11.02
CA LEU A 43 -11.01 -11.13 -10.53
C LEU A 43 -11.18 -11.73 -9.12
N TYR A 44 -12.04 -11.15 -8.30
CA TYR A 44 -12.18 -11.51 -6.89
C TYR A 44 -13.34 -12.48 -6.61
N THR A 45 -14.35 -12.54 -7.48
CA THR A 45 -15.59 -13.29 -7.20
C THR A 45 -15.86 -14.45 -8.14
N ASP A 46 -15.24 -14.48 -9.33
CA ASP A 46 -15.56 -15.47 -10.35
C ASP A 46 -14.69 -16.73 -10.31
N GLY A 47 -13.88 -16.91 -9.25
CA GLY A 47 -13.09 -18.14 -9.04
C GLY A 47 -12.04 -18.43 -10.12
N LEU A 48 -11.45 -17.40 -10.72
CA LEU A 48 -10.46 -17.55 -11.79
C LEU A 48 -9.21 -18.28 -11.30
N LYS A 49 -8.70 -19.20 -12.09
CA LYS A 49 -7.40 -19.86 -11.87
C LYS A 49 -6.33 -19.03 -12.56
N ILE A 50 -5.46 -18.39 -11.77
CA ILE A 50 -4.38 -17.55 -12.27
C ILE A 50 -3.07 -18.34 -12.19
N HIS A 51 -2.48 -18.63 -13.36
CA HIS A 51 -1.16 -19.26 -13.44
C HIS A 51 -0.11 -18.16 -13.55
N THR A 52 0.86 -18.19 -12.64
CA THR A 52 1.96 -17.20 -12.59
C THR A 52 3.29 -17.90 -12.88
N THR A 53 4.33 -17.12 -13.19
CA THR A 53 5.71 -17.60 -13.33
C THR A 53 6.44 -17.73 -11.98
N VAL A 54 5.78 -17.39 -10.88
CA VAL A 54 6.36 -17.45 -9.54
C VAL A 54 6.56 -18.90 -9.11
N ASP A 55 7.79 -19.32 -8.83
CA ASP A 55 8.09 -20.59 -8.16
C ASP A 55 7.83 -20.41 -6.66
N SER A 56 6.90 -21.21 -6.12
CA SER A 56 6.49 -21.12 -4.72
C SER A 56 7.63 -21.42 -3.73
N ARG A 57 8.61 -22.24 -4.11
CA ARG A 57 9.78 -22.55 -3.27
C ARG A 57 10.72 -21.36 -3.22
N MET A 58 10.99 -20.72 -4.38
CA MET A 58 11.80 -19.51 -4.43
C MET A 58 11.13 -18.37 -3.66
N GLN A 59 9.82 -18.21 -3.80
CA GLN A 59 9.04 -17.24 -3.02
C GLN A 59 9.20 -17.48 -1.52
N LYS A 60 9.07 -18.73 -1.07
CA LYS A 60 9.25 -19.11 0.33
C LYS A 60 10.66 -18.75 0.84
N TYR A 61 11.71 -19.10 0.09
CA TYR A 61 13.08 -18.78 0.47
C TYR A 61 13.34 -17.27 0.52
N ALA A 62 12.74 -16.52 -0.40
CA ALA A 62 12.81 -15.06 -0.40
C ALA A 62 12.16 -14.46 0.86
N GLU A 63 10.96 -14.94 1.22
CA GLU A 63 10.25 -14.49 2.41
C GLU A 63 10.98 -14.85 3.70
N GLU A 64 11.53 -16.06 3.80
CA GLU A 64 12.34 -16.50 4.94
C GLU A 64 13.61 -15.66 5.09
N SER A 65 14.33 -15.41 3.99
CA SER A 65 15.50 -14.55 4.00
C SER A 65 15.18 -13.11 4.41
N ILE A 66 14.09 -12.55 3.90
CA ILE A 66 13.63 -11.20 4.29
C ILE A 66 13.27 -11.17 5.79
N LYS A 67 12.57 -12.18 6.28
CA LYS A 67 12.20 -12.28 7.69
C LYS A 67 13.43 -12.35 8.58
N GLU A 68 14.38 -13.19 8.23
CA GLU A 68 15.61 -13.40 9.01
C GLU A 68 16.51 -12.16 9.00
N PHE A 69 16.88 -11.66 7.83
CA PHE A 69 17.88 -10.58 7.71
C PHE A 69 17.26 -9.19 7.88
N LEU A 70 16.16 -8.90 7.18
CA LEU A 70 15.54 -7.58 7.29
C LEU A 70 14.80 -7.45 8.63
N GLY A 71 13.92 -8.38 8.97
CA GLY A 71 13.13 -8.33 10.20
C GLY A 71 13.98 -8.55 11.44
N GLY A 72 14.78 -9.60 11.47
CA GLY A 72 15.57 -10.01 12.61
C GLY A 72 16.79 -9.15 12.90
N HIS A 73 17.45 -8.61 11.86
CA HIS A 73 18.71 -7.89 12.03
C HIS A 73 18.63 -6.40 11.65
N ILE A 74 18.34 -6.07 10.41
CA ILE A 74 18.42 -4.68 9.91
C ILE A 74 17.33 -3.82 10.54
N GLN A 75 16.14 -4.35 10.72
CA GLN A 75 15.04 -3.64 11.36
C GLN A 75 15.35 -3.30 12.82
N GLN A 76 16.00 -4.19 13.54
CA GLN A 76 16.41 -3.93 14.93
C GLN A 76 17.46 -2.82 15.02
N LEU A 77 18.45 -2.81 14.12
CA LEU A 77 19.40 -1.72 14.01
C LEU A 77 18.71 -0.38 13.69
N PHE A 78 17.74 -0.39 12.79
CA PHE A 78 16.96 0.80 12.46
C PHE A 78 16.18 1.32 13.68
N PHE A 79 15.51 0.46 14.42
CA PHE A 79 14.81 0.84 15.65
C PHE A 79 15.77 1.42 16.68
N LYS A 80 16.94 0.79 16.88
CA LYS A 80 17.96 1.29 17.80
C LYS A 80 18.48 2.67 17.37
N GLU A 81 18.75 2.88 16.07
CA GLU A 81 19.19 4.17 15.54
C GLU A 81 18.11 5.27 15.71
N LYS A 82 16.85 4.93 15.50
CA LYS A 82 15.73 5.91 15.58
C LYS A 82 15.20 6.14 16.99
N LYS A 83 15.60 5.33 17.96
CA LYS A 83 15.14 5.44 19.35
C LYS A 83 15.45 6.84 19.92
N GLY A 84 14.43 7.50 20.48
CA GLY A 84 14.57 8.81 21.10
C GLY A 84 14.69 9.99 20.13
N ARG A 85 14.71 9.78 18.82
CA ARG A 85 14.75 10.86 17.84
C ARG A 85 13.35 11.43 17.58
N SER A 86 13.15 12.71 17.81
CA SER A 86 11.86 13.39 17.59
C SER A 86 11.41 13.42 16.12
N THR A 87 12.33 13.15 15.19
CA THR A 87 12.04 13.09 13.75
C THR A 87 11.67 11.69 13.26
N ALA A 88 11.84 10.66 14.10
CA ALA A 88 11.56 9.27 13.70
C ALA A 88 10.12 9.10 13.15
N PRO A 89 9.93 8.24 12.17
CA PRO A 89 10.90 7.43 11.42
C PRO A 89 11.64 8.17 10.30
N TYR A 90 11.39 9.44 10.13
CA TYR A 90 11.94 10.25 9.04
C TYR A 90 13.44 10.59 9.25
N SER A 91 14.06 11.07 8.18
CA SER A 91 15.41 11.61 8.25
C SER A 91 15.48 12.85 9.17
N THR A 92 16.58 13.00 9.88
CA THR A 92 16.89 14.22 10.68
C THR A 92 16.95 15.48 9.82
N LYS A 93 17.25 15.32 8.51
CA LYS A 93 17.27 16.44 7.55
C LYS A 93 15.87 16.86 7.08
N ALA A 94 14.83 16.06 7.34
CA ALA A 94 13.47 16.39 6.93
C ALA A 94 12.88 17.47 7.85
N THR A 95 12.45 18.57 7.27
CA THR A 95 11.78 19.66 8.01
C THR A 95 10.41 19.18 8.53
N LYS A 96 9.86 19.87 9.51
CA LYS A 96 8.53 19.59 10.03
C LYS A 96 7.47 19.64 8.91
N ALA A 97 7.51 20.68 8.07
CA ALA A 97 6.58 20.82 6.94
C ALA A 97 6.66 19.65 5.94
N GLN A 98 7.87 19.16 5.66
CA GLN A 98 8.05 17.99 4.80
C GLN A 98 7.44 16.72 5.43
N ARG A 99 7.68 16.49 6.73
CA ARG A 99 7.11 15.33 7.44
C ARG A 99 5.59 15.39 7.48
N ASP A 100 5.01 16.56 7.79
CA ASP A 100 3.57 16.76 7.80
C ASP A 100 2.96 16.54 6.40
N SER A 101 3.62 17.02 5.35
CA SER A 101 3.20 16.78 3.96
C SER A 101 3.22 15.30 3.60
N MET A 102 4.28 14.55 3.98
CA MET A 102 4.39 13.11 3.75
C MET A 102 3.30 12.34 4.49
N LEU A 103 2.99 12.74 5.72
CA LEU A 103 1.94 12.13 6.53
C LEU A 103 0.56 12.38 5.93
N GLN A 104 0.27 13.62 5.52
CA GLN A 104 -0.97 13.97 4.85
C GLN A 104 -1.17 13.22 3.53
N LYS A 105 -0.11 13.08 2.72
CA LYS A 105 -0.16 12.27 1.50
C LYS A 105 -0.49 10.80 1.81
N ALA A 106 0.19 10.22 2.80
CA ALA A 106 -0.06 8.84 3.21
C ALA A 106 -1.50 8.65 3.74
N MET A 107 -2.02 9.57 4.55
CA MET A 107 -3.39 9.57 5.05
C MET A 107 -4.41 9.56 3.90
N ARG A 108 -4.21 10.43 2.88
CA ARG A 108 -5.10 10.53 1.72
C ARG A 108 -5.15 9.26 0.88
N LEU A 109 -4.10 8.43 0.90
CA LEU A 109 -4.03 7.17 0.17
C LEU A 109 -4.71 6.00 0.89
N THR A 110 -5.13 6.18 2.15
CA THR A 110 -5.81 5.11 2.89
C THR A 110 -7.25 4.93 2.42
N ASP A 111 -7.73 3.68 2.43
CA ASP A 111 -9.13 3.37 2.12
C ASP A 111 -10.11 4.08 3.04
N ARG A 112 -9.75 4.25 4.33
CA ARG A 112 -10.57 5.00 5.29
C ARG A 112 -10.80 6.43 4.80
N TYR A 113 -9.74 7.13 4.38
CA TYR A 113 -9.86 8.49 3.85
C TYR A 113 -10.73 8.52 2.60
N GLN A 114 -10.47 7.61 1.66
CA GLN A 114 -11.19 7.56 0.39
C GLN A 114 -12.69 7.29 0.59
N ARG A 115 -13.03 6.34 1.48
CA ARG A 115 -14.43 6.04 1.81
C ARG A 115 -15.15 7.22 2.48
N MET A 116 -14.50 7.86 3.46
CA MET A 116 -15.07 9.05 4.11
C MET A 116 -15.27 10.19 3.13
N LYS A 117 -14.30 10.41 2.24
CA LYS A 117 -14.38 11.45 1.19
C LYS A 117 -15.51 11.16 0.20
N ALA A 118 -15.66 9.91 -0.23
CA ALA A 118 -16.76 9.48 -1.10
C ALA A 118 -18.15 9.61 -0.44
N ALA A 119 -18.20 9.42 0.88
CA ALA A 119 -19.41 9.62 1.68
C ALA A 119 -19.74 11.11 1.97
N GLY A 120 -18.92 12.05 1.45
CA GLY A 120 -19.15 13.48 1.63
C GLY A 120 -18.68 14.06 2.95
N ALA A 121 -17.88 13.32 3.74
CA ALA A 121 -17.38 13.80 5.02
C ALA A 121 -16.53 15.08 4.89
N SER A 122 -16.74 16.02 5.79
CA SER A 122 -15.98 17.25 5.88
C SER A 122 -14.52 17.01 6.33
N ALA A 123 -13.66 17.97 6.10
CA ALA A 123 -12.26 17.91 6.54
C ALA A 123 -12.14 17.79 8.07
N ALA A 124 -13.07 18.39 8.83
CA ALA A 124 -13.10 18.32 10.28
C ALA A 124 -13.45 16.90 10.77
N GLU A 125 -14.48 16.30 10.20
CA GLU A 125 -14.89 14.91 10.51
C GLU A 125 -13.78 13.91 10.19
N ILE A 126 -13.13 14.03 9.03
CA ILE A 126 -11.99 13.19 8.66
C ILE A 126 -10.86 13.36 9.66
N LYS A 127 -10.51 14.59 10.03
CA LYS A 127 -9.48 14.86 11.02
C LYS A 127 -9.81 14.23 12.37
N THR A 128 -11.03 14.35 12.84
CA THR A 128 -11.49 13.72 14.09
C THR A 128 -11.38 12.20 14.01
N ALA A 129 -11.88 11.58 12.94
CA ALA A 129 -11.83 10.13 12.75
C ALA A 129 -10.41 9.57 12.69
N PHE A 130 -9.45 10.34 12.16
CA PHE A 130 -8.03 9.93 12.11
C PHE A 130 -7.30 10.14 13.45
N ASN A 131 -7.84 10.93 14.37
CA ASN A 131 -7.29 11.16 15.71
C ASN A 131 -8.05 10.39 16.82
N THR A 132 -9.10 9.65 16.47
CA THR A 132 -9.83 8.82 17.43
C THR A 132 -9.24 7.42 17.46
N LYS A 133 -8.95 6.91 18.66
CA LYS A 133 -8.43 5.55 18.85
C LYS A 133 -9.49 4.51 18.46
N VAL A 134 -9.06 3.51 17.71
CA VAL A 134 -9.91 2.39 17.29
C VAL A 134 -9.12 1.07 17.40
N PRO A 135 -9.78 -0.06 17.68
CA PRO A 135 -9.15 -1.37 17.57
C PRO A 135 -8.72 -1.62 16.14
N MET A 136 -7.52 -2.14 15.96
CA MET A 136 -6.96 -2.47 14.65
C MET A 136 -5.87 -3.53 14.76
N SER A 137 -5.63 -4.23 13.67
CA SER A 137 -4.50 -5.13 13.51
C SER A 137 -3.39 -4.40 12.74
N VAL A 138 -2.18 -4.40 13.27
CA VAL A 138 -1.00 -3.77 12.66
C VAL A 138 0.06 -4.82 12.35
N PHE A 139 0.97 -4.51 11.42
CA PHE A 139 2.04 -5.42 11.05
C PHE A 139 3.02 -5.64 12.21
N ASP A 140 3.46 -6.90 12.35
CA ASP A 140 4.49 -7.33 13.29
C ASP A 140 5.40 -8.35 12.63
N TRP A 141 6.73 -8.21 12.79
CA TRP A 141 7.71 -9.13 12.18
C TRP A 141 7.68 -10.54 12.77
N GLU A 142 7.31 -10.64 14.02
CA GLU A 142 7.32 -11.92 14.76
C GLU A 142 6.07 -12.77 14.45
N HIS A 143 4.91 -12.13 14.48
CA HIS A 143 3.61 -12.81 14.37
C HIS A 143 2.85 -12.49 13.07
N GLY A 144 3.44 -11.65 12.18
CA GLY A 144 2.77 -11.14 10.99
C GLY A 144 1.79 -10.00 11.29
N THR A 145 0.94 -10.16 12.30
CA THR A 145 -0.01 -9.13 12.76
C THR A 145 -0.11 -9.09 14.28
N LYS A 146 -0.40 -7.91 14.81
CA LYS A 146 -0.64 -7.67 16.24
C LYS A 146 -1.87 -6.79 16.42
N ASP A 147 -2.80 -7.24 17.26
CA ASP A 147 -3.99 -6.45 17.61
C ASP A 147 -3.63 -5.37 18.63
N THR A 148 -4.12 -4.19 18.40
CA THR A 148 -3.83 -3.02 19.23
C THR A 148 -4.92 -1.96 19.11
N VAL A 149 -4.86 -0.93 19.96
CA VAL A 149 -5.76 0.22 19.93
C VAL A 149 -4.94 1.48 19.66
N LEU A 150 -5.00 1.96 18.43
CA LEU A 150 -4.27 3.13 17.96
C LEU A 150 -5.20 4.11 17.25
N THR A 151 -4.75 5.37 17.09
CA THR A 151 -5.40 6.23 16.11
C THR A 151 -5.00 5.81 14.68
N PRO A 152 -5.87 5.97 13.68
CA PRO A 152 -5.48 5.71 12.29
C PRO A 152 -4.24 6.51 11.85
N LEU A 153 -4.02 7.70 12.41
CA LEU A 153 -2.83 8.50 12.13
C LEU A 153 -1.57 7.84 12.72
N ASP A 154 -1.64 7.39 13.97
CA ASP A 154 -0.52 6.69 14.63
C ASP A 154 -0.19 5.39 13.93
N SER A 155 -1.19 4.67 13.39
CA SER A 155 -0.96 3.44 12.63
C SER A 155 -0.19 3.69 11.33
N ILE A 156 -0.42 4.83 10.67
CA ILE A 156 0.35 5.24 9.49
C ILE A 156 1.81 5.51 9.89
N ILE A 157 2.04 6.21 11.00
CA ILE A 157 3.39 6.49 11.52
C ILE A 157 4.06 5.18 11.94
N TYR A 158 3.36 4.30 12.64
CA TYR A 158 3.83 2.97 13.02
C TYR A 158 4.33 2.19 11.81
N ASN A 159 3.52 2.10 10.74
CA ASN A 159 3.90 1.41 9.51
C ASN A 159 5.13 2.02 8.81
N LYS A 160 5.40 3.31 8.99
CA LYS A 160 6.59 3.97 8.44
C LYS A 160 7.88 3.62 9.16
N HIS A 161 7.82 3.03 10.34
CA HIS A 161 8.99 2.52 11.04
C HIS A 161 9.49 1.17 10.51
N PHE A 162 8.70 0.49 9.69
CA PHE A 162 9.08 -0.79 9.12
C PHE A 162 9.75 -0.61 7.76
N LEU A 163 10.93 -1.20 7.62
CA LEU A 163 11.63 -1.31 6.35
C LEU A 163 10.86 -2.24 5.41
N ARG A 164 10.95 -1.97 4.13
CA ARG A 164 10.31 -2.76 3.09
C ARG A 164 11.36 -3.24 2.11
N SER A 165 11.20 -4.46 1.61
CA SER A 165 12.03 -4.99 0.54
C SER A 165 11.18 -5.71 -0.48
N GLY A 166 11.74 -5.93 -1.66
CA GLY A 166 11.19 -6.77 -2.71
C GLY A 166 12.33 -7.52 -3.36
N MET A 167 12.04 -8.70 -3.89
CA MET A 167 13.00 -9.50 -4.63
C MET A 167 12.50 -9.65 -6.06
N MET A 168 13.40 -9.48 -7.02
CA MET A 168 13.16 -9.79 -8.42
C MET A 168 14.18 -10.84 -8.85
N SER A 169 13.72 -11.86 -9.56
CA SER A 169 14.55 -12.91 -10.16
C SER A 169 14.47 -12.86 -11.67
#